data_cb10c8df58f811219817ebe62da8920c
#
_entry.id   cb10c8df58f811219817ebe62da8920c
#
_cell.length_a   1.000
_cell.length_b   1.000
_cell.length_c   1.000
_cell.angle_alpha   90.00
_cell.angle_beta   90.00
_cell.angle_gamma   90.00
#
_symmetry.space_group_name_H-M   'P 1'
#
loop_
_entity.id
_entity.type
_entity.pdbx_description
1 polymer ?
#
loop_
_entity_poly.entity_id
_entity_poly.type
_entity_poly.pdbx_seq_one_letter_code
_entity_poly.pdbx_strand_id
1 'polypeptide(L)'
;MNENMLLYLMMGVGALFLVIIVAYLIIKNRNQNSEIAQIRKLQEGTKEKSFSLEILYQKLYIFYLRTPFLKRYLLKLRRRLAIINVEDEYLTRRQASKILTNTLLIVIPLAILIVLITHNNTLLMVMLLVFEIFMIDTFMDGMVDKLDNKLLKEQIDFFSEIRHAYHEFNMVEEAIYQVAQDDDKPEMSRQAEKIYEVLISNDPESELEKYYDIAPNSYLKEFAGISYLTKEFGDRTVDKTSLYLKNLNNITQEMQLEILKRDKLNYVFQSLSVIAIAPVLLLEPLKNWAISNFSFTASWYQGKAGMIVQMLILLITFVSYVLVRKLKDNGSTAIDTRTENPWQEKLYKKKPIKKVVDLFIPKKGTKEYRKVVQLLKDAASPQKMEWLFMN
;
A
#
# COMPACT_ATOMS: atom_id res chain seq x y z
N MET A 1 27.89 -11.44 31.68
CA MET A 1 26.55 -10.99 32.14
C MET A 1 25.85 -12.24 32.63
N ASN A 2 25.38 -12.29 33.88
CA ASN A 2 24.80 -13.50 34.46
C ASN A 2 23.53 -13.88 33.71
N GLU A 3 23.33 -15.18 33.41
CA GLU A 3 22.14 -15.71 32.71
C GLU A 3 20.83 -15.23 33.35
N ASN A 4 20.81 -15.15 34.70
CA ASN A 4 19.66 -14.64 35.43
C ASN A 4 19.38 -13.15 35.20
N MET A 5 20.40 -12.32 34.97
CA MET A 5 20.23 -10.89 34.67
C MET A 5 19.62 -10.69 33.28
N LEU A 6 19.99 -11.54 32.32
CA LEU A 6 19.44 -11.53 30.98
C LEU A 6 17.96 -11.98 30.98
N LEU A 7 17.62 -12.98 31.76
CA LEU A 7 16.26 -13.48 31.94
C LEU A 7 15.35 -12.43 32.57
N TYR A 8 15.83 -11.70 33.58
CA TYR A 8 15.11 -10.57 34.20
C TYR A 8 14.92 -9.42 33.22
N LEU A 9 15.92 -9.13 32.38
CA LEU A 9 15.83 -8.09 31.36
C LEU A 9 14.82 -8.47 30.27
N MET A 10 14.81 -9.74 29.82
CA MET A 10 13.79 -10.28 28.92
C MET A 10 12.37 -10.18 29.51
N MET A 11 12.20 -10.58 30.77
CA MET A 11 10.91 -10.48 31.47
C MET A 11 10.48 -9.01 31.59
N GLY A 12 11.42 -8.09 31.90
CA GLY A 12 11.15 -6.66 31.99
C GLY A 12 10.71 -6.04 30.66
N VAL A 13 11.41 -6.37 29.58
CA VAL A 13 11.06 -5.88 28.23
C VAL A 13 9.75 -6.51 27.76
N GLY A 14 9.52 -7.81 28.02
CA GLY A 14 8.25 -8.47 27.72
C GLY A 14 7.07 -7.87 28.49
N ALA A 15 7.27 -7.57 29.79
CA ALA A 15 6.27 -6.90 30.61
C ALA A 15 5.99 -5.47 30.12
N LEU A 16 7.01 -4.71 29.77
CA LEU A 16 6.87 -3.35 29.23
C LEU A 16 6.12 -3.36 27.88
N PHE A 17 6.41 -4.34 27.05
CA PHE A 17 5.69 -4.54 25.78
C PHE A 17 4.22 -4.90 25.98
N LEU A 18 3.91 -5.82 26.92
CA LEU A 18 2.54 -6.13 27.30
C LEU A 18 1.79 -4.90 27.83
N VAL A 19 2.45 -4.08 28.66
CA VAL A 19 1.89 -2.82 29.16
C VAL A 19 1.57 -1.86 28.02
N ILE A 20 2.47 -1.73 27.04
CA ILE A 20 2.24 -0.89 25.85
C ILE A 20 1.06 -1.42 25.01
N ILE A 21 0.99 -2.74 24.79
CA ILE A 21 -0.15 -3.35 24.06
C ILE A 21 -1.46 -3.14 24.82
N VAL A 22 -1.47 -3.40 26.13
CA VAL A 22 -2.67 -3.22 26.95
C VAL A 22 -3.08 -1.75 26.97
N ALA A 23 -2.14 -0.82 27.15
CA ALA A 23 -2.41 0.62 27.08
C ALA A 23 -2.97 1.01 25.70
N TYR A 24 -2.40 0.49 24.60
CA TYR A 24 -2.91 0.70 23.24
C TYR A 24 -4.33 0.15 23.07
N LEU A 25 -4.59 -1.07 23.56
CA LEU A 25 -5.93 -1.69 23.49
C LEU A 25 -6.96 -0.94 24.34
N ILE A 26 -6.57 -0.48 25.53
CA ILE A 26 -7.44 0.32 26.40
C ILE A 26 -7.77 1.67 25.73
N ILE A 27 -6.77 2.33 25.14
CA ILE A 27 -6.95 3.61 24.44
C ILE A 27 -7.80 3.40 23.19
N LYS A 28 -7.59 2.31 22.45
CA LYS A 28 -8.39 1.94 21.26
C LYS A 28 -9.85 1.65 21.62
N ASN A 29 -10.08 0.86 22.68
CA ASN A 29 -11.42 0.50 23.14
C ASN A 29 -12.17 1.72 23.74
N ARG A 30 -11.44 2.59 24.45
CA ARG A 30 -11.99 3.84 24.99
C ARG A 30 -12.39 4.81 23.86
N ASN A 31 -11.72 4.77 22.72
CA ASN A 31 -12.04 5.63 21.58
C ASN A 31 -13.28 5.16 20.81
N GLN A 32 -13.50 3.85 20.67
CA GLN A 32 -14.75 3.33 20.09
C GLN A 32 -15.98 3.69 20.96
N ASN A 33 -15.81 3.68 22.28
CA ASN A 33 -16.85 4.14 23.18
C ASN A 33 -16.99 5.68 23.22
N SER A 34 -15.98 6.43 22.76
CA SER A 34 -16.01 7.90 22.75
C SER A 34 -16.72 8.46 21.51
N GLU A 35 -16.81 7.74 20.40
CA GLU A 35 -17.62 8.18 19.25
C GLU A 35 -19.10 8.17 19.62
N ILE A 36 -19.58 7.12 20.29
CA ILE A 36 -20.95 7.08 20.84
C ILE A 36 -21.14 8.11 21.96
N ALA A 37 -20.11 8.37 22.77
CA ALA A 37 -20.14 9.39 23.82
C ALA A 37 -20.00 10.82 23.27
N GLN A 38 -19.36 11.03 22.11
CA GLN A 38 -19.28 12.34 21.45
C GLN A 38 -20.61 12.74 20.84
N ILE A 39 -21.36 11.82 20.22
CA ILE A 39 -22.72 12.04 19.76
C ILE A 39 -23.62 12.43 20.93
N ARG A 40 -23.44 11.78 22.10
CA ARG A 40 -24.16 12.10 23.33
C ARG A 40 -23.77 13.46 23.95
N LYS A 41 -22.48 13.83 23.87
CA LYS A 41 -21.93 15.10 24.40
C LYS A 41 -22.17 16.30 23.49
N LEU A 42 -22.33 16.12 22.18
CA LEU A 42 -22.80 17.17 21.27
C LEU A 42 -24.25 17.60 21.61
N GLN A 43 -25.02 16.69 22.23
CA GLN A 43 -26.34 17.03 22.78
C GLN A 43 -26.26 17.72 24.17
N GLU A 44 -25.16 17.59 24.92
CA GLU A 44 -25.06 18.07 26.32
C GLU A 44 -24.10 19.25 26.56
N GLY A 45 -23.44 19.79 25.55
CA GLY A 45 -22.73 21.09 25.57
C GLY A 45 -21.52 21.25 26.51
N THR A 46 -20.90 20.19 27.03
CA THR A 46 -19.77 20.26 27.94
C THR A 46 -18.41 19.93 27.28
N LYS A 47 -17.52 20.91 27.24
CA LYS A 47 -16.14 20.80 26.78
C LYS A 47 -15.26 20.09 27.82
N GLU A 48 -15.15 18.77 27.79
CA GLU A 48 -14.02 18.06 28.39
C GLU A 48 -12.96 17.76 27.35
N LYS A 49 -11.68 18.08 27.65
CA LYS A 49 -10.50 17.71 26.88
C LYS A 49 -10.32 16.19 26.94
N SER A 50 -11.05 15.44 26.10
CA SER A 50 -10.75 14.02 25.90
C SER A 50 -9.41 13.91 25.18
N PHE A 51 -8.51 13.06 25.71
CA PHE A 51 -7.28 12.69 25.02
C PHE A 51 -7.66 11.87 23.78
N SER A 52 -7.85 12.57 22.65
CA SER A 52 -8.22 11.95 21.38
C SER A 52 -6.97 11.33 20.76
N LEU A 53 -7.04 10.06 20.35
CA LEU A 53 -5.98 9.39 19.57
C LEU A 53 -5.61 10.20 18.31
N GLU A 54 -6.52 10.99 17.81
CA GLU A 54 -6.31 11.87 16.67
C GLU A 54 -5.24 12.92 16.94
N ILE A 55 -5.35 13.59 18.10
CA ILE A 55 -4.35 14.58 18.55
C ILE A 55 -2.99 13.90 18.75
N LEU A 56 -2.97 12.66 19.27
CA LEU A 56 -1.74 11.90 19.43
C LEU A 56 -1.07 11.65 18.07
N TYR A 57 -1.82 11.16 17.06
CA TYR A 57 -1.26 10.89 15.73
C TYR A 57 -0.75 12.17 15.04
N GLN A 58 -1.38 13.31 15.27
CA GLN A 58 -0.88 14.59 14.78
C GLN A 58 0.43 15.02 15.43
N LYS A 59 0.54 14.89 16.76
CA LYS A 59 1.79 15.16 17.48
C LYS A 59 2.90 14.21 17.03
N LEU A 60 2.59 12.92 16.86
CA LEU A 60 3.54 11.93 16.35
C LEU A 60 3.97 12.24 14.91
N TYR A 61 3.07 12.74 14.06
CA TYR A 61 3.42 13.17 12.71
C TYR A 61 4.52 14.25 12.72
N ILE A 62 4.40 15.26 13.58
CA ILE A 62 5.41 16.31 13.72
C ILE A 62 6.72 15.74 14.28
N PHE A 63 6.65 14.83 15.23
CA PHE A 63 7.83 14.15 15.76
C PHE A 63 8.57 13.35 14.69
N TYR A 64 7.84 12.58 13.89
CA TYR A 64 8.43 11.79 12.80
C TYR A 64 9.04 12.65 11.70
N LEU A 65 8.49 13.83 11.42
CA LEU A 65 9.09 14.79 10.48
C LEU A 65 10.44 15.33 10.97
N ARG A 66 10.64 15.45 12.29
CA ARG A 66 11.90 15.93 12.88
C ARG A 66 13.00 14.87 12.85
N THR A 67 12.64 13.58 12.83
CA THR A 67 13.58 12.47 12.83
C THR A 67 14.00 12.10 11.41
N PRO A 68 15.25 12.26 10.97
CA PRO A 68 15.65 12.15 9.56
C PRO A 68 15.37 10.76 8.97
N PHE A 69 15.53 9.69 9.75
CA PHE A 69 15.25 8.33 9.33
C PHE A 69 13.75 8.09 9.13
N LEU A 70 12.90 8.46 10.09
CA LEU A 70 11.45 8.26 10.05
C LEU A 70 10.77 9.20 9.03
N LYS A 71 11.34 10.39 8.81
CA LYS A 71 10.87 11.35 7.81
C LYS A 71 10.78 10.73 6.41
N ARG A 72 11.77 9.92 6.01
CA ARG A 72 11.79 9.26 4.70
C ARG A 72 10.59 8.32 4.52
N TYR A 73 10.32 7.49 5.53
CA TYR A 73 9.18 6.57 5.52
C TYR A 73 7.84 7.31 5.56
N LEU A 74 7.74 8.33 6.43
CA LEU A 74 6.53 9.15 6.54
C LEU A 74 6.18 9.84 5.21
N LEU A 75 7.16 10.43 4.51
CA LEU A 75 6.95 11.09 3.23
C LEU A 75 6.58 10.09 2.12
N LYS A 76 7.15 8.88 2.15
CA LYS A 76 6.77 7.79 1.23
C LYS A 76 5.30 7.41 1.43
N LEU A 77 4.88 7.20 2.69
CA LEU A 77 3.48 6.90 3.04
C LEU A 77 2.54 8.04 2.63
N ARG A 78 2.91 9.29 2.94
CA ARG A 78 2.11 10.45 2.58
C ARG A 78 1.85 10.53 1.07
N ARG A 79 2.86 10.29 0.24
CA ARG A 79 2.71 10.30 -1.23
C ARG A 79 1.73 9.22 -1.71
N ARG A 80 1.81 8.02 -1.17
CA ARG A 80 0.90 6.92 -1.54
C ARG A 80 -0.53 7.19 -1.06
N LEU A 81 -0.69 7.67 0.16
CA LEU A 81 -2.00 7.97 0.74
C LEU A 81 -2.65 9.21 0.13
N ALA A 82 -1.86 10.17 -0.38
CA ALA A 82 -2.37 11.34 -1.09
C ALA A 82 -3.07 10.98 -2.42
N ILE A 83 -2.74 9.83 -3.01
CA ILE A 83 -3.44 9.31 -4.19
C ILE A 83 -4.82 8.77 -3.80
N ILE A 84 -4.93 8.19 -2.61
CA ILE A 84 -6.18 7.63 -2.07
C ILE A 84 -7.09 8.75 -1.53
N ASN A 85 -6.52 9.73 -0.83
CA ASN A 85 -7.24 10.83 -0.17
C ASN A 85 -6.89 12.16 -0.87
N VAL A 86 -7.34 12.36 -2.10
CA VAL A 86 -6.86 13.44 -2.99
C VAL A 86 -7.05 14.83 -2.41
N GLU A 87 -8.10 15.11 -1.65
CA GLU A 87 -8.39 16.46 -1.11
C GLU A 87 -8.25 16.56 0.41
N ASP A 88 -8.13 15.44 1.12
CA ASP A 88 -8.03 15.46 2.57
C ASP A 88 -6.60 15.25 3.07
N GLU A 89 -5.84 16.36 3.11
CA GLU A 89 -4.49 16.33 3.63
C GLU A 89 -4.44 16.00 5.13
N TYR A 90 -5.46 16.37 5.89
CA TYR A 90 -5.56 16.06 7.31
C TYR A 90 -5.68 14.54 7.53
N LEU A 91 -6.58 13.90 6.80
CA LEU A 91 -6.79 12.45 6.82
C LEU A 91 -5.52 11.71 6.36
N THR A 92 -4.88 12.20 5.30
CA THR A 92 -3.62 11.67 4.77
C THR A 92 -2.50 11.70 5.82
N ARG A 93 -2.32 12.82 6.52
CA ARG A 93 -1.32 12.96 7.60
C ARG A 93 -1.63 12.04 8.77
N ARG A 94 -2.89 11.96 9.18
CA ARG A 94 -3.36 11.09 10.26
C ARG A 94 -3.14 9.62 9.93
N GLN A 95 -3.53 9.18 8.75
CA GLN A 95 -3.35 7.80 8.29
C GLN A 95 -1.86 7.44 8.15
N ALA A 96 -1.03 8.33 7.58
CA ALA A 96 0.41 8.12 7.47
C ALA A 96 1.07 7.95 8.84
N SER A 97 0.72 8.80 9.80
CA SER A 97 1.21 8.70 11.18
C SER A 97 0.74 7.41 11.86
N LYS A 98 -0.53 7.04 11.69
CA LYS A 98 -1.11 5.81 12.25
C LYS A 98 -0.41 4.56 11.71
N ILE A 99 -0.20 4.47 10.40
CA ILE A 99 0.49 3.34 9.76
C ILE A 99 1.93 3.25 10.25
N LEU A 100 2.66 4.36 10.28
CA LEU A 100 4.04 4.37 10.74
C LEU A 100 4.14 4.00 12.23
N THR A 101 3.25 4.51 13.08
CA THR A 101 3.18 4.15 14.50
C THR A 101 2.93 2.66 14.70
N ASN A 102 1.95 2.10 13.98
CA ASN A 102 1.64 0.67 14.06
C ASN A 102 2.80 -0.20 13.58
N THR A 103 3.51 0.22 12.52
CA THR A 103 4.71 -0.47 12.04
C THR A 103 5.82 -0.44 13.08
N LEU A 104 6.10 0.72 13.69
CA LEU A 104 7.12 0.85 14.74
C LEU A 104 6.77 0.03 15.99
N LEU A 105 5.50 -0.06 16.33
CA LEU A 105 5.01 -0.86 17.46
C LEU A 105 5.25 -2.36 17.25
N ILE A 106 5.36 -2.84 16.03
CA ILE A 106 5.71 -4.23 15.71
C ILE A 106 7.23 -4.39 15.62
N VAL A 107 7.89 -3.48 14.90
CA VAL A 107 9.33 -3.57 14.58
C VAL A 107 10.21 -3.38 15.82
N ILE A 108 9.95 -2.39 16.66
CA ILE A 108 10.81 -2.13 17.83
C ILE A 108 10.88 -3.32 18.80
N PRO A 109 9.77 -3.98 19.17
CA PRO A 109 9.86 -5.18 20.02
C PRO A 109 10.54 -6.36 19.31
N LEU A 110 10.36 -6.49 18.00
CA LEU A 110 11.03 -7.53 17.23
C LEU A 110 12.54 -7.32 17.22
N ALA A 111 13.02 -6.07 17.04
CA ALA A 111 14.44 -5.72 17.15
C ALA A 111 15.02 -6.08 18.51
N ILE A 112 14.31 -5.73 19.59
CA ILE A 112 14.72 -6.06 20.95
C ILE A 112 14.81 -7.57 21.14
N LEU A 113 13.82 -8.31 20.65
CA LEU A 113 13.79 -9.77 20.73
C LEU A 113 14.96 -10.40 19.95
N ILE A 114 15.28 -9.90 18.75
CA ILE A 114 16.42 -10.32 17.97
C ILE A 114 17.73 -10.14 18.75
N VAL A 115 17.93 -8.96 19.34
CA VAL A 115 19.14 -8.65 20.14
C VAL A 115 19.25 -9.58 21.34
N LEU A 116 18.15 -9.88 22.03
CA LEU A 116 18.12 -10.75 23.20
C LEU A 116 18.43 -12.22 22.84
N ILE A 117 17.88 -12.73 21.76
CA ILE A 117 18.09 -14.13 21.34
C ILE A 117 19.49 -14.34 20.75
N THR A 118 20.00 -13.36 19.99
CA THR A 118 21.23 -13.52 19.22
C THR A 118 22.47 -12.89 19.85
N HIS A 119 22.39 -12.51 21.16
CA HIS A 119 23.48 -11.80 21.83
C HIS A 119 24.85 -12.53 21.77
N ASN A 120 24.87 -13.86 21.66
CA ASN A 120 26.07 -14.67 21.56
C ASN A 120 26.65 -14.74 20.14
N ASN A 121 25.89 -14.34 19.11
CA ASN A 121 26.32 -14.39 17.73
C ASN A 121 26.12 -13.02 17.06
N THR A 122 27.15 -12.17 17.19
CA THR A 122 27.10 -10.78 16.65
C THR A 122 26.82 -10.73 15.15
N LEU A 123 27.34 -11.70 14.38
CA LEU A 123 27.12 -11.76 12.95
C LEU A 123 25.63 -11.98 12.64
N LEU A 124 25.00 -12.99 13.24
CA LEU A 124 23.59 -13.29 13.10
C LEU A 124 22.72 -12.12 13.56
N MET A 125 23.07 -11.49 14.68
CA MET A 125 22.36 -10.32 15.20
C MET A 125 22.31 -9.18 14.19
N VAL A 126 23.47 -8.78 13.66
CA VAL A 126 23.54 -7.70 12.65
C VAL A 126 22.71 -8.02 11.43
N MET A 127 22.73 -9.26 11.03
CA MET A 127 22.02 -9.76 9.85
C MET A 127 20.52 -9.70 10.00
N LEU A 128 19.99 -10.17 11.11
CA LEU A 128 18.56 -10.13 11.40
C LEU A 128 18.09 -8.69 11.56
N LEU A 129 18.89 -7.81 12.16
CA LEU A 129 18.57 -6.39 12.25
C LEU A 129 18.53 -5.69 10.88
N VAL A 130 19.49 -5.99 9.99
CA VAL A 130 19.46 -5.48 8.61
C VAL A 130 18.22 -5.97 7.88
N PHE A 131 17.89 -7.26 8.04
CA PHE A 131 16.70 -7.84 7.47
C PHE A 131 15.41 -7.16 7.99
N GLU A 132 15.35 -6.87 9.29
CA GLU A 132 14.22 -6.19 9.91
C GLU A 132 13.95 -4.81 9.29
N ILE A 133 14.99 -4.05 8.95
CA ILE A 133 14.85 -2.76 8.25
C ILE A 133 14.07 -2.92 6.93
N PHE A 134 14.30 -4.02 6.20
CA PHE A 134 13.55 -4.30 4.98
C PHE A 134 12.10 -4.70 5.25
N MET A 135 11.83 -5.34 6.38
CA MET A 135 10.47 -5.70 6.80
C MET A 135 9.60 -4.47 7.10
N ILE A 136 10.19 -3.35 7.54
CA ILE A 136 9.47 -2.09 7.77
C ILE A 136 8.67 -1.67 6.54
N ASP A 137 9.31 -1.64 5.38
CA ASP A 137 8.65 -1.28 4.13
C ASP A 137 7.51 -2.25 3.77
N THR A 138 7.72 -3.54 3.99
CA THR A 138 6.72 -4.58 3.70
C THR A 138 5.49 -4.45 4.60
N PHE A 139 5.68 -4.17 5.89
CA PHE A 139 4.56 -3.91 6.82
C PHE A 139 3.79 -2.65 6.44
N MET A 140 4.49 -1.56 6.10
CA MET A 140 3.86 -0.32 5.68
C MET A 140 3.05 -0.51 4.39
N ASP A 141 3.64 -1.16 3.39
CA ASP A 141 2.98 -1.43 2.12
C ASP A 141 1.73 -2.30 2.32
N GLY A 142 1.81 -3.34 3.15
CA GLY A 142 0.65 -4.18 3.49
C GLY A 142 -0.47 -3.44 4.23
N MET A 143 -0.16 -2.42 5.03
CA MET A 143 -1.18 -1.59 5.69
C MET A 143 -1.86 -0.63 4.70
N VAL A 144 -1.09 -0.06 3.75
CA VAL A 144 -1.65 0.78 2.69
C VAL A 144 -2.52 -0.04 1.75
N ASP A 145 -2.07 -1.23 1.33
CA ASP A 145 -2.84 -2.14 0.48
C ASP A 145 -4.17 -2.54 1.12
N LYS A 146 -4.18 -2.77 2.45
CA LYS A 146 -5.41 -3.04 3.19
C LYS A 146 -6.38 -1.86 3.20
N LEU A 147 -5.85 -0.62 3.28
CA LEU A 147 -6.66 0.58 3.25
C LEU A 147 -7.29 0.78 1.86
N ASP A 148 -6.50 0.58 0.80
CA ASP A 148 -6.95 0.68 -0.58
C ASP A 148 -8.01 -0.38 -0.91
N ASN A 149 -7.79 -1.64 -0.50
CA ASN A 149 -8.78 -2.70 -0.65
C ASN A 149 -10.07 -2.43 0.15
N LYS A 150 -9.96 -1.79 1.32
CA LYS A 150 -11.13 -1.37 2.09
C LYS A 150 -11.94 -0.33 1.34
N LEU A 151 -11.28 0.67 0.75
CA LEU A 151 -11.92 1.70 -0.07
C LEU A 151 -12.65 1.09 -1.26
N LEU A 152 -12.02 0.15 -1.98
CA LEU A 152 -12.68 -0.56 -3.09
C LEU A 152 -13.93 -1.34 -2.64
N LYS A 153 -13.90 -1.96 -1.47
CA LYS A 153 -15.08 -2.64 -0.92
C LYS A 153 -16.21 -1.66 -0.58
N GLU A 154 -15.88 -0.54 0.05
CA GLU A 154 -16.84 0.52 0.35
C GLU A 154 -17.46 1.10 -0.93
N GLN A 155 -16.69 1.20 -2.04
CA GLN A 155 -17.22 1.61 -3.35
C GLN A 155 -18.16 0.57 -3.96
N ILE A 156 -17.88 -0.73 -3.80
CA ILE A 156 -18.78 -1.80 -4.26
C ILE A 156 -20.12 -1.71 -3.54
N ASP A 157 -20.09 -1.52 -2.23
CA ASP A 157 -21.30 -1.35 -1.42
C ASP A 157 -22.05 -0.09 -1.83
N PHE A 158 -21.35 1.01 -2.03
CA PHE A 158 -21.89 2.27 -2.53
C PHE A 158 -22.59 2.11 -3.88
N PHE A 159 -21.97 1.42 -4.86
CA PHE A 159 -22.63 1.17 -6.14
C PHE A 159 -23.85 0.26 -6.02
N SER A 160 -23.85 -0.66 -5.05
CA SER A 160 -25.03 -1.47 -4.75
C SER A 160 -26.19 -0.63 -4.18
N GLU A 161 -25.88 0.32 -3.30
CA GLU A 161 -26.87 1.27 -2.74
C GLU A 161 -27.44 2.19 -3.82
N ILE A 162 -26.58 2.75 -4.68
CA ILE A 162 -27.02 3.53 -5.85
C ILE A 162 -27.95 2.72 -6.75
N ARG A 163 -27.61 1.46 -6.99
CA ARG A 163 -28.46 0.57 -7.81
C ARG A 163 -29.84 0.38 -7.18
N HIS A 164 -29.92 0.21 -5.86
CA HIS A 164 -31.20 0.09 -5.15
C HIS A 164 -32.00 1.38 -5.21
N ALA A 165 -31.36 2.51 -4.93
CA ALA A 165 -31.98 3.82 -5.00
C ALA A 165 -32.48 4.16 -6.43
N TYR A 166 -31.70 3.80 -7.46
CA TYR A 166 -32.11 4.01 -8.86
C TYR A 166 -33.33 3.16 -9.25
N HIS A 167 -33.49 1.97 -8.72
CA HIS A 167 -34.72 1.20 -8.91
C HIS A 167 -35.95 1.84 -8.31
N GLU A 168 -35.77 2.62 -7.23
CA GLU A 168 -36.86 3.33 -6.56
C GLU A 168 -37.22 4.63 -7.25
N PHE A 169 -36.22 5.46 -7.55
CA PHE A 169 -36.44 6.81 -8.06
C PHE A 169 -36.48 6.90 -9.59
N ASN A 170 -35.85 5.97 -10.31
CA ASN A 170 -35.64 6.00 -11.76
C ASN A 170 -34.94 7.29 -12.27
N MET A 171 -34.30 8.03 -11.40
CA MET A 171 -33.51 9.24 -11.67
C MET A 171 -32.12 9.07 -11.05
N VAL A 172 -31.08 9.35 -11.84
CA VAL A 172 -29.69 9.15 -11.42
C VAL A 172 -29.28 10.12 -10.32
N GLU A 173 -29.62 11.38 -10.51
CA GLU A 173 -29.32 12.46 -9.54
C GLU A 173 -29.99 12.22 -8.20
N GLU A 174 -31.24 11.75 -8.19
CA GLU A 174 -31.95 11.49 -6.93
C GLU A 174 -31.39 10.26 -6.23
N ALA A 175 -31.06 9.21 -6.97
CA ALA A 175 -30.42 8.02 -6.41
C ALA A 175 -29.06 8.34 -5.77
N ILE A 176 -28.24 9.19 -6.41
CA ILE A 176 -26.96 9.63 -5.87
C ILE A 176 -27.17 10.53 -4.65
N TYR A 177 -28.10 11.46 -4.69
CA TYR A 177 -28.42 12.33 -3.57
C TYR A 177 -28.86 11.56 -2.33
N GLN A 178 -29.73 10.57 -2.50
CA GLN A 178 -30.19 9.71 -1.39
C GLN A 178 -29.02 9.00 -0.69
N VAL A 179 -28.08 8.45 -1.46
CA VAL A 179 -26.91 7.75 -0.89
C VAL A 179 -25.89 8.73 -0.31
N ALA A 180 -25.83 9.98 -0.80
CA ALA A 180 -24.98 11.03 -0.24
C ALA A 180 -25.38 11.42 1.20
N GLN A 181 -26.64 11.18 1.59
CA GLN A 181 -27.13 11.48 2.95
C GLN A 181 -26.76 10.40 3.99
N ASP A 182 -26.10 9.32 3.58
CA ASP A 182 -25.71 8.25 4.50
C ASP A 182 -24.43 8.63 5.28
N ASP A 183 -24.58 8.78 6.61
CA ASP A 183 -23.46 9.12 7.50
C ASP A 183 -22.54 7.93 7.84
N ASP A 184 -22.95 6.71 7.54
CA ASP A 184 -22.19 5.50 7.92
C ASP A 184 -20.88 5.35 7.12
N LYS A 185 -20.81 5.91 5.91
CA LYS A 185 -19.66 5.84 5.00
C LYS A 185 -19.20 7.23 4.54
N PRO A 186 -18.60 8.04 5.41
CA PRO A 186 -18.37 9.47 5.15
C PRO A 186 -17.51 9.77 3.92
N GLU A 187 -16.64 8.83 3.48
CA GLU A 187 -15.84 9.02 2.27
C GLU A 187 -16.69 8.83 1.01
N MET A 188 -17.54 7.81 0.98
CA MET A 188 -18.42 7.55 -0.16
C MET A 188 -19.54 8.58 -0.26
N SER A 189 -20.11 9.01 0.86
CA SER A 189 -21.09 10.11 0.90
C SER A 189 -20.50 11.39 0.34
N ARG A 190 -19.27 11.74 0.68
CA ARG A 190 -18.56 12.90 0.13
C ARG A 190 -18.30 12.78 -1.39
N GLN A 191 -17.99 11.58 -1.88
CA GLN A 191 -17.85 11.35 -3.34
C GLN A 191 -19.21 11.43 -4.05
N ALA A 192 -20.26 10.90 -3.43
CA ALA A 192 -21.62 11.01 -3.94
C ALA A 192 -22.08 12.47 -4.03
N GLU A 193 -21.82 13.27 -2.99
CA GLU A 193 -22.13 14.70 -2.96
C GLU A 193 -21.45 15.46 -4.10
N LYS A 194 -20.13 15.22 -4.30
CA LYS A 194 -19.40 15.85 -5.41
C LYS A 194 -19.95 15.45 -6.78
N ILE A 195 -20.27 14.17 -6.98
CA ILE A 195 -20.84 13.71 -8.24
C ILE A 195 -22.24 14.30 -8.43
N TYR A 196 -23.03 14.39 -7.37
CA TYR A 196 -24.32 15.06 -7.41
C TYR A 196 -24.19 16.54 -7.81
N GLU A 197 -23.25 17.29 -7.21
CA GLU A 197 -22.95 18.67 -7.57
C GLU A 197 -22.57 18.81 -9.05
N VAL A 198 -21.74 17.90 -9.58
CA VAL A 198 -21.41 17.85 -11.02
C VAL A 198 -22.68 17.70 -11.85
N LEU A 199 -23.54 16.76 -11.47
CA LEU A 199 -24.76 16.48 -12.23
C LEU A 199 -25.73 17.66 -12.27
N ILE A 200 -25.92 18.38 -11.14
CA ILE A 200 -26.89 19.49 -11.06
C ILE A 200 -26.30 20.84 -11.49
N SER A 201 -25.02 20.92 -11.83
CA SER A 201 -24.36 22.17 -12.24
C SER A 201 -24.94 22.73 -13.54
N ASN A 202 -24.72 24.03 -13.79
CA ASN A 202 -25.11 24.67 -15.06
C ASN A 202 -24.24 24.26 -16.26
N ASP A 203 -23.00 23.77 -15.98
CA ASP A 203 -22.06 23.25 -16.97
C ASP A 203 -21.49 21.91 -16.48
N PRO A 204 -22.28 20.82 -16.61
CA PRO A 204 -21.89 19.52 -16.04
C PRO A 204 -20.65 18.92 -16.70
N GLU A 205 -20.39 19.21 -17.97
CA GLU A 205 -19.22 18.69 -18.69
C GLU A 205 -17.91 19.25 -18.13
N SER A 206 -17.84 20.56 -17.91
CA SER A 206 -16.68 21.22 -17.31
C SER A 206 -16.45 20.77 -15.86
N GLU A 207 -17.50 20.62 -15.07
CA GLU A 207 -17.40 20.14 -13.68
C GLU A 207 -17.00 18.65 -13.62
N LEU A 208 -17.45 17.84 -14.58
CA LEU A 208 -17.02 16.43 -14.69
C LEU A 208 -15.52 16.31 -15.00
N GLU A 209 -14.97 17.16 -15.86
CA GLU A 209 -13.53 17.20 -16.12
C GLU A 209 -12.75 17.55 -14.85
N LYS A 210 -13.22 18.54 -14.08
CA LYS A 210 -12.61 18.87 -12.78
C LYS A 210 -12.69 17.71 -11.79
N TYR A 211 -13.85 17.03 -11.73
CA TYR A 211 -14.00 15.85 -10.89
C TYR A 211 -13.03 14.72 -11.30
N TYR A 212 -12.77 14.53 -12.58
CA TYR A 212 -11.81 13.54 -13.05
C TYR A 212 -10.38 13.78 -12.54
N ASP A 213 -10.00 15.03 -12.28
CA ASP A 213 -8.68 15.35 -11.73
C ASP A 213 -8.56 14.97 -10.24
N ILE A 214 -9.67 15.00 -9.50
CA ILE A 214 -9.72 14.79 -8.05
C ILE A 214 -10.27 13.41 -7.64
N ALA A 215 -10.87 12.67 -8.56
CA ALA A 215 -11.45 11.36 -8.25
C ALA A 215 -10.38 10.36 -7.79
N PRO A 216 -10.60 9.63 -6.69
CA PRO A 216 -9.63 8.72 -6.08
C PRO A 216 -9.15 7.58 -7.00
N ASN A 217 -9.99 7.14 -7.93
CA ASN A 217 -9.64 6.06 -8.86
C ASN A 217 -10.48 6.12 -10.16
N SER A 218 -10.13 5.25 -11.11
CA SER A 218 -10.81 5.15 -12.40
C SER A 218 -12.26 4.70 -12.29
N TYR A 219 -12.61 3.89 -11.32
CA TYR A 219 -13.98 3.37 -11.15
C TYR A 219 -14.97 4.48 -10.80
N LEU A 220 -14.57 5.43 -9.93
CA LEU A 220 -15.39 6.60 -9.62
C LEU A 220 -15.47 7.57 -10.81
N LYS A 221 -14.41 7.70 -11.62
CA LYS A 221 -14.45 8.47 -12.88
C LYS A 221 -15.45 7.87 -13.84
N GLU A 222 -15.38 6.56 -14.05
CA GLU A 222 -16.30 5.84 -14.93
C GLU A 222 -17.73 5.94 -14.43
N PHE A 223 -17.96 5.77 -13.13
CA PHE A 223 -19.28 5.94 -12.53
C PHE A 223 -19.83 7.35 -12.72
N ALA A 224 -19.04 8.39 -12.49
CA ALA A 224 -19.45 9.78 -12.72
C ALA A 224 -19.79 10.03 -14.20
N GLY A 225 -18.96 9.50 -15.12
CA GLY A 225 -19.18 9.61 -16.55
C GLY A 225 -20.47 8.94 -17.03
N ILE A 226 -20.74 7.70 -16.62
CA ILE A 226 -21.99 7.00 -16.99
C ILE A 226 -23.21 7.65 -16.33
N SER A 227 -23.07 8.18 -15.12
CA SER A 227 -24.15 8.92 -14.43
C SER A 227 -24.49 10.21 -15.17
N TYR A 228 -23.49 10.97 -15.60
CA TYR A 228 -23.65 12.16 -16.43
C TYR A 228 -24.35 11.83 -17.78
N LEU A 229 -23.84 10.82 -18.49
CA LEU A 229 -24.44 10.41 -19.78
C LEU A 229 -25.89 9.95 -19.64
N THR A 230 -26.20 9.24 -18.55
CA THR A 230 -27.56 8.75 -18.31
C THR A 230 -28.51 9.89 -17.96
N LYS A 231 -28.04 10.88 -17.20
CA LYS A 231 -28.83 12.08 -16.89
C LYS A 231 -29.11 12.92 -18.16
N GLU A 232 -28.07 13.15 -18.98
CA GLU A 232 -28.17 14.05 -20.13
C GLU A 232 -28.98 13.42 -21.29
N PHE A 233 -28.75 12.14 -21.58
CA PHE A 233 -29.35 11.46 -22.73
C PHE A 233 -30.46 10.47 -22.38
N GLY A 234 -30.78 10.32 -21.10
CA GLY A 234 -31.73 9.33 -20.59
C GLY A 234 -31.16 7.93 -20.53
N ASP A 235 -31.77 7.06 -19.74
CA ASP A 235 -31.41 5.65 -19.66
C ASP A 235 -31.96 4.90 -20.88
N ARG A 236 -31.10 4.13 -21.51
CA ARG A 236 -31.47 3.26 -22.66
C ARG A 236 -31.64 1.84 -22.16
N THR A 237 -32.67 1.18 -22.62
CA THR A 237 -32.89 -0.24 -22.38
C THR A 237 -32.25 -1.10 -23.45
N VAL A 238 -31.44 -2.05 -23.06
CA VAL A 238 -30.87 -3.09 -23.93
C VAL A 238 -31.28 -4.44 -23.33
N ASP A 239 -31.90 -5.27 -24.17
CA ASP A 239 -32.43 -6.59 -23.77
C ASP A 239 -33.39 -6.51 -22.55
N LYS A 240 -34.26 -5.50 -22.52
CA LYS A 240 -35.23 -5.20 -21.44
C LYS A 240 -34.57 -4.81 -20.10
N THR A 241 -33.28 -4.54 -20.07
CA THR A 241 -32.55 -4.09 -18.88
C THR A 241 -32.03 -2.68 -19.08
N SER A 242 -32.01 -1.87 -18.02
CA SER A 242 -31.39 -0.55 -17.98
C SER A 242 -29.91 -0.65 -18.32
N LEU A 243 -29.43 0.18 -19.25
CA LEU A 243 -28.01 0.27 -19.61
C LEU A 243 -27.20 0.83 -18.44
N TYR A 244 -27.75 1.78 -17.70
CA TYR A 244 -27.12 2.34 -16.51
C TYR A 244 -26.85 1.26 -15.46
N LEU A 245 -27.87 0.46 -15.13
CA LEU A 245 -27.72 -0.63 -14.15
C LEU A 245 -26.76 -1.72 -14.64
N LYS A 246 -26.76 -2.01 -15.94
CA LYS A 246 -25.81 -2.96 -16.53
C LYS A 246 -24.36 -2.47 -16.41
N ASN A 247 -24.11 -1.20 -16.71
CA ASN A 247 -22.78 -0.61 -16.56
C ASN A 247 -22.34 -0.57 -15.10
N LEU A 248 -23.22 -0.22 -14.18
CA LEU A 248 -22.95 -0.23 -12.74
C LEU A 248 -22.55 -1.64 -12.25
N ASN A 249 -23.26 -2.66 -12.74
CA ASN A 249 -22.93 -4.05 -12.43
C ASN A 249 -21.57 -4.46 -13.02
N ASN A 250 -21.23 -4.01 -14.24
CA ASN A 250 -19.95 -4.29 -14.89
C ASN A 250 -18.79 -3.68 -14.08
N ILE A 251 -18.89 -2.40 -13.67
CA ILE A 251 -17.90 -1.74 -12.83
C ILE A 251 -17.73 -2.50 -11.51
N THR A 252 -18.83 -2.90 -10.87
CA THR A 252 -18.81 -3.66 -9.63
C THR A 252 -18.09 -5.00 -9.78
N GLN A 253 -18.36 -5.73 -10.88
CA GLN A 253 -17.70 -7.01 -11.18
C GLN A 253 -16.19 -6.80 -11.43
N GLU A 254 -15.82 -5.76 -12.17
CA GLU A 254 -14.40 -5.44 -12.41
C GLU A 254 -13.66 -5.11 -11.10
N MET A 255 -14.28 -4.35 -10.21
CA MET A 255 -13.72 -4.06 -8.89
C MET A 255 -13.57 -5.33 -8.05
N GLN A 256 -14.55 -6.24 -8.07
CA GLN A 256 -14.45 -7.53 -7.38
C GLN A 256 -13.29 -8.38 -7.92
N LEU A 257 -13.12 -8.44 -9.24
CA LEU A 257 -12.01 -9.14 -9.87
C LEU A 257 -10.66 -8.50 -9.51
N GLU A 258 -10.59 -7.18 -9.46
CA GLU A 258 -9.37 -6.47 -9.05
C GLU A 258 -9.02 -6.77 -7.58
N ILE A 259 -9.98 -6.78 -6.67
CA ILE A 259 -9.76 -7.18 -5.27
C ILE A 259 -9.23 -8.62 -5.19
N LEU A 260 -9.87 -9.56 -5.88
CA LEU A 260 -9.44 -10.97 -5.91
C LEU A 260 -8.02 -11.12 -6.47
N LYS A 261 -7.69 -10.39 -7.53
CA LYS A 261 -6.34 -10.37 -8.13
C LYS A 261 -5.31 -9.83 -7.13
N ARG A 262 -5.60 -8.72 -6.46
CA ARG A 262 -4.73 -8.13 -5.44
C ARG A 262 -4.53 -9.06 -4.25
N ASP A 263 -5.60 -9.66 -3.74
CA ASP A 263 -5.54 -10.61 -2.62
C ASP A 263 -4.72 -11.84 -3.00
N LYS A 264 -4.91 -12.40 -4.20
CA LYS A 264 -4.12 -13.53 -4.71
C LYS A 264 -2.64 -13.18 -4.85
N LEU A 265 -2.32 -12.02 -5.43
CA LEU A 265 -0.93 -11.56 -5.56
C LEU A 265 -0.29 -11.36 -4.19
N ASN A 266 -0.97 -10.70 -3.28
CA ASN A 266 -0.48 -10.49 -1.91
C ASN A 266 -0.21 -11.80 -1.19
N TYR A 267 -1.11 -12.79 -1.31
CA TYR A 267 -0.92 -14.12 -0.72
C TYR A 267 0.30 -14.83 -1.28
N VAL A 268 0.46 -14.85 -2.62
CA VAL A 268 1.61 -15.51 -3.27
C VAL A 268 2.92 -14.83 -2.88
N PHE A 269 3.00 -13.50 -2.93
CA PHE A 269 4.22 -12.78 -2.59
C PHE A 269 4.54 -12.83 -1.09
N GLN A 270 3.53 -12.89 -0.22
CA GLN A 270 3.74 -13.11 1.21
C GLN A 270 4.36 -14.49 1.47
N SER A 271 3.84 -15.54 0.83
CA SER A 271 4.37 -16.89 0.93
C SER A 271 5.81 -16.99 0.41
N LEU A 272 6.08 -16.40 -0.76
CA LEU A 272 7.45 -16.34 -1.33
C LEU A 272 8.42 -15.59 -0.43
N SER A 273 7.97 -14.52 0.22
CA SER A 273 8.79 -13.74 1.16
C SER A 273 9.17 -14.59 2.38
N VAL A 274 8.24 -15.37 2.93
CA VAL A 274 8.51 -16.29 4.05
C VAL A 274 9.53 -17.36 3.64
N ILE A 275 9.37 -17.96 2.47
CA ILE A 275 10.31 -18.96 1.94
C ILE A 275 11.71 -18.36 1.72
N ALA A 276 11.78 -17.14 1.20
CA ALA A 276 13.05 -16.43 1.00
C ALA A 276 13.80 -16.17 2.31
N ILE A 277 13.10 -15.99 3.43
CA ILE A 277 13.67 -15.71 4.75
C ILE A 277 14.06 -16.98 5.51
N ALA A 278 13.36 -18.08 5.26
CA ALA A 278 13.50 -19.32 6.00
C ALA A 278 14.96 -19.80 6.18
N PRO A 279 15.87 -19.71 5.18
CA PRO A 279 17.27 -20.12 5.35
C PRO A 279 18.00 -19.37 6.48
N VAL A 280 17.73 -18.08 6.66
CA VAL A 280 18.35 -17.27 7.74
C VAL A 280 17.86 -17.70 9.11
N LEU A 281 16.56 -17.94 9.25
CA LEU A 281 15.96 -18.37 10.52
C LEU A 281 16.39 -19.77 10.92
N LEU A 282 16.60 -20.66 9.95
CA LEU A 282 16.99 -22.05 10.17
C LEU A 282 18.51 -22.24 10.32
N LEU A 283 19.32 -21.25 9.96
CA LEU A 283 20.79 -21.36 9.93
C LEU A 283 21.37 -21.73 11.29
N GLU A 284 21.00 -21.01 12.35
CA GLU A 284 21.54 -21.25 13.70
C GLU A 284 21.01 -22.55 14.33
N PRO A 285 19.71 -22.88 14.28
CA PRO A 285 19.21 -24.19 14.71
C PRO A 285 19.87 -25.36 14.01
N LEU A 286 20.04 -25.30 12.69
CA LEU A 286 20.71 -26.36 11.91
C LEU A 286 22.20 -26.51 12.24
N LYS A 287 22.90 -25.38 12.39
CA LYS A 287 24.28 -25.36 12.82
C LYS A 287 24.46 -26.00 14.20
N ASN A 288 23.65 -25.61 15.18
CA ASN A 288 23.71 -26.14 16.54
C ASN A 288 23.36 -27.64 16.56
N TRP A 289 22.36 -28.05 15.79
CA TRP A 289 22.03 -29.46 15.61
C TRP A 289 23.17 -30.25 15.00
N ALA A 290 23.84 -29.75 13.94
CA ALA A 290 24.97 -30.39 13.29
C ALA A 290 26.16 -30.53 14.23
N ILE A 291 26.51 -29.52 15.01
CA ILE A 291 27.62 -29.55 15.97
C ILE A 291 27.30 -30.52 17.11
N SER A 292 26.07 -30.57 17.58
CA SER A 292 25.62 -31.45 18.67
C SER A 292 25.70 -32.93 18.27
N ASN A 293 25.30 -33.27 17.04
CA ASN A 293 25.26 -34.66 16.58
C ASN A 293 26.61 -35.12 15.94
N PHE A 294 27.38 -34.18 15.37
CA PHE A 294 28.61 -34.43 14.66
C PHE A 294 29.71 -33.49 15.14
N SER A 295 30.33 -33.79 16.27
CA SER A 295 31.28 -32.90 16.97
C SER A 295 32.48 -32.48 16.09
N PHE A 296 32.89 -33.29 15.12
CA PHE A 296 33.95 -32.95 14.16
C PHE A 296 33.58 -31.76 13.25
N THR A 297 32.29 -31.44 13.06
CA THR A 297 31.84 -30.32 12.26
C THR A 297 32.01 -28.97 12.95
N ALA A 298 32.23 -28.98 14.26
CA ALA A 298 32.36 -27.75 15.07
C ALA A 298 33.51 -26.88 14.57
N SER A 299 34.67 -27.47 14.26
CA SER A 299 35.83 -26.74 13.75
C SER A 299 35.59 -26.06 12.41
N TRP A 300 34.75 -26.66 11.57
CA TRP A 300 34.38 -26.11 10.27
C TRP A 300 33.36 -24.96 10.42
N TYR A 301 32.28 -25.17 11.15
CA TYR A 301 31.23 -24.15 11.34
C TYR A 301 31.69 -22.91 12.13
N GLN A 302 32.62 -23.10 13.08
CA GLN A 302 33.22 -22.01 13.87
C GLN A 302 34.46 -21.42 13.19
N GLY A 303 34.99 -22.07 12.15
CA GLY A 303 36.14 -21.61 11.40
C GLY A 303 35.79 -20.54 10.34
N LYS A 304 36.85 -20.01 9.69
CA LYS A 304 36.71 -19.01 8.62
C LYS A 304 35.81 -19.47 7.47
N ALA A 305 35.89 -20.76 7.10
CA ALA A 305 35.08 -21.34 6.04
C ALA A 305 33.59 -21.31 6.37
N GLY A 306 33.21 -21.71 7.58
CA GLY A 306 31.82 -21.64 8.05
C GLY A 306 31.27 -20.20 8.09
N MET A 307 32.08 -19.22 8.51
CA MET A 307 31.73 -17.83 8.51
C MET A 307 31.45 -17.28 7.09
N ILE A 308 32.33 -17.65 6.12
CA ILE A 308 32.13 -17.24 4.71
C ILE A 308 30.84 -17.83 4.15
N VAL A 309 30.55 -19.11 4.41
CA VAL A 309 29.32 -19.76 3.95
C VAL A 309 28.06 -19.09 4.58
N GLN A 310 28.11 -18.78 5.86
CA GLN A 310 27.03 -18.06 6.53
C GLN A 310 26.78 -16.69 5.86
N MET A 311 27.83 -15.92 5.59
CA MET A 311 27.71 -14.65 4.86
C MET A 311 27.12 -14.83 3.46
N LEU A 312 27.50 -15.90 2.77
CA LEU A 312 27.03 -16.20 1.42
C LEU A 312 25.55 -16.56 1.40
N ILE A 313 25.09 -17.38 2.35
CA ILE A 313 23.65 -17.70 2.54
C ILE A 313 22.84 -16.43 2.75
N LEU A 314 23.34 -15.49 3.54
CA LEU A 314 22.66 -14.22 3.75
C LEU A 314 22.58 -13.36 2.51
N LEU A 315 23.67 -13.24 1.80
CA LEU A 315 23.70 -12.45 0.57
C LEU A 315 22.68 -13.03 -0.42
N ILE A 316 22.63 -14.36 -0.56
CA ILE A 316 21.64 -15.04 -1.41
C ILE A 316 20.21 -14.77 -0.91
N THR A 317 19.97 -14.91 0.39
CA THR A 317 18.65 -14.66 0.99
C THR A 317 18.23 -13.20 0.78
N PHE A 318 19.15 -12.27 1.00
CA PHE A 318 18.91 -10.85 0.78
C PHE A 318 18.55 -10.54 -0.68
N VAL A 319 19.35 -11.06 -1.63
CA VAL A 319 19.07 -10.87 -3.06
C VAL A 319 17.73 -11.49 -3.45
N SER A 320 17.42 -12.70 -2.98
CA SER A 320 16.14 -13.38 -3.21
C SER A 320 14.96 -12.55 -2.69
N TYR A 321 15.07 -12.03 -1.48
CA TYR A 321 14.03 -11.18 -0.90
C TYR A 321 13.81 -9.89 -1.70
N VAL A 322 14.89 -9.21 -2.08
CA VAL A 322 14.82 -7.98 -2.89
C VAL A 322 14.18 -8.25 -4.26
N LEU A 323 14.51 -9.40 -4.88
CA LEU A 323 13.90 -9.82 -6.16
C LEU A 323 12.41 -10.08 -6.02
N VAL A 324 11.98 -10.85 -5.01
CA VAL A 324 10.56 -11.12 -4.72
C VAL A 324 9.81 -9.82 -4.51
N ARG A 325 10.37 -8.89 -3.74
CA ARG A 325 9.76 -7.58 -3.49
C ARG A 325 9.63 -6.76 -4.78
N LYS A 326 10.68 -6.71 -5.60
CA LYS A 326 10.64 -5.98 -6.87
C LYS A 326 9.60 -6.55 -7.84
N LEU A 327 9.43 -7.88 -7.84
CA LEU A 327 8.37 -8.54 -8.63
C LEU A 327 6.97 -8.16 -8.11
N LYS A 328 6.78 -8.07 -6.79
CA LYS A 328 5.52 -7.61 -6.20
C LYS A 328 5.21 -6.17 -6.64
N ASP A 329 6.16 -5.26 -6.49
CA ASP A 329 5.98 -3.84 -6.85
C ASP A 329 5.64 -3.68 -8.34
N ASN A 330 6.28 -4.42 -9.23
CA ASN A 330 5.99 -4.39 -10.67
C ASN A 330 4.61 -5.00 -11.00
N GLY A 331 4.13 -5.96 -10.24
CA GLY A 331 2.82 -6.60 -10.42
C GLY A 331 1.65 -5.70 -9.99
N SER A 332 1.88 -4.81 -9.03
CA SER A 332 0.86 -3.89 -8.51
C SER A 332 0.76 -2.58 -9.29
N THR A 333 1.82 -2.16 -9.99
CA THR A 333 1.89 -0.89 -10.72
C THR A 333 1.35 -0.94 -12.15
N ALA A 334 0.70 -2.02 -12.55
CA ALA A 334 0.17 -2.17 -13.92
C ALA A 334 -0.92 -1.12 -14.29
N ILE A 335 -1.37 -0.29 -13.36
CA ILE A 335 -2.40 0.74 -13.58
C ILE A 335 -1.84 2.16 -13.53
N ASP A 336 -0.67 2.40 -12.94
CA ASP A 336 -0.12 3.75 -12.80
C ASP A 336 1.15 3.96 -13.64
N THR A 337 0.98 3.91 -14.95
CA THR A 337 2.05 4.21 -15.95
C THR A 337 2.22 5.69 -16.20
N ARG A 338 2.08 6.55 -15.21
CA ARG A 338 2.65 7.90 -15.30
C ARG A 338 4.11 7.83 -14.88
N THR A 339 4.88 7.62 -15.88
CA THR A 339 6.33 7.53 -16.01
C THR A 339 7.09 8.58 -15.20
N GLU A 340 7.41 8.28 -13.95
CA GLU A 340 8.60 8.87 -13.36
C GLU A 340 9.82 8.12 -13.93
N ASN A 341 10.63 8.82 -14.73
CA ASN A 341 11.93 8.45 -15.32
C ASN A 341 12.31 6.96 -15.17
N PRO A 342 11.98 6.12 -16.14
CA PRO A 342 12.26 4.69 -16.07
C PRO A 342 13.76 4.47 -15.87
N TRP A 343 14.13 3.42 -15.14
CA TRP A 343 15.54 3.08 -14.88
C TRP A 343 16.34 2.96 -16.18
N GLN A 344 15.68 2.64 -17.30
CA GLN A 344 16.21 2.60 -18.64
C GLN A 344 16.80 3.97 -19.07
N GLU A 345 16.13 5.08 -18.78
CA GLU A 345 16.64 6.42 -19.09
C GLU A 345 17.93 6.73 -18.34
N LYS A 346 18.02 6.32 -17.07
CA LYS A 346 19.22 6.49 -16.25
C LYS A 346 20.38 5.66 -16.77
N LEU A 347 20.11 4.45 -17.27
CA LEU A 347 21.11 3.58 -17.86
C LEU A 347 21.55 4.07 -19.25
N TYR A 348 20.61 4.51 -20.09
CA TYR A 348 20.90 5.04 -21.42
C TYR A 348 21.79 6.30 -21.39
N LYS A 349 21.74 7.08 -20.31
CA LYS A 349 22.64 8.24 -20.10
C LYS A 349 24.12 7.84 -19.92
N LYS A 350 24.41 6.56 -19.60
CA LYS A 350 25.80 6.06 -19.48
C LYS A 350 26.40 5.78 -20.86
N LYS A 351 27.51 6.44 -21.19
CA LYS A 351 28.20 6.33 -22.51
C LYS A 351 28.40 4.91 -23.04
N PRO A 352 28.85 3.90 -22.26
CA PRO A 352 29.04 2.54 -22.79
C PRO A 352 27.73 1.86 -23.15
N ILE A 353 26.68 2.04 -22.34
CA ILE A 353 25.37 1.41 -22.55
C ILE A 353 24.68 2.04 -23.75
N LYS A 354 24.78 3.37 -23.91
CA LYS A 354 24.26 4.08 -25.06
C LYS A 354 24.84 3.53 -26.37
N LYS A 355 26.15 3.32 -26.45
CA LYS A 355 26.80 2.79 -27.66
C LYS A 355 26.29 1.38 -28.02
N VAL A 356 26.04 0.54 -27.03
CA VAL A 356 25.51 -0.82 -27.24
C VAL A 356 24.06 -0.75 -27.72
N VAL A 357 23.22 0.03 -27.08
CA VAL A 357 21.81 0.17 -27.44
C VAL A 357 21.64 0.81 -28.81
N ASP A 358 22.42 1.86 -29.13
CA ASP A 358 22.38 2.53 -30.43
C ASP A 358 22.78 1.59 -31.61
N LEU A 359 23.48 0.49 -31.33
CA LEU A 359 23.83 -0.52 -32.33
C LEU A 359 22.59 -1.34 -32.77
N PHE A 360 21.64 -1.53 -31.86
CA PHE A 360 20.41 -2.32 -32.10
C PHE A 360 19.26 -1.45 -32.60
N ILE A 361 19.31 -0.13 -32.41
CA ILE A 361 18.26 0.77 -32.87
C ILE A 361 18.35 0.93 -34.39
N PRO A 362 17.24 0.72 -35.14
CA PRO A 362 17.21 0.93 -36.56
C PRO A 362 17.56 2.39 -36.91
N LYS A 363 18.36 2.57 -37.97
CA LYS A 363 18.79 3.93 -38.40
C LYS A 363 17.58 4.76 -38.81
N LYS A 364 17.57 6.04 -38.38
CA LYS A 364 16.53 6.99 -38.78
C LYS A 364 16.38 7.04 -40.32
N GLY A 365 15.14 6.88 -40.79
CA GLY A 365 14.85 6.86 -42.23
C GLY A 365 14.67 5.46 -42.84
N THR A 366 15.00 4.36 -42.17
CA THR A 366 14.74 2.99 -42.62
C THR A 366 13.25 2.64 -42.51
N LYS A 367 12.80 1.65 -43.30
CA LYS A 367 11.42 1.13 -43.21
C LYS A 367 11.11 0.55 -41.83
N GLU A 368 12.08 -0.11 -41.20
CA GLU A 368 12.00 -0.67 -39.86
C GLU A 368 11.81 0.41 -38.80
N TYR A 369 12.57 1.51 -38.88
CA TYR A 369 12.41 2.65 -37.98
C TYR A 369 10.98 3.22 -38.03
N ARG A 370 10.44 3.44 -39.25
CA ARG A 370 9.08 3.95 -39.42
C ARG A 370 8.03 3.00 -38.86
N LYS A 371 8.19 1.68 -39.09
CA LYS A 371 7.29 0.66 -38.57
C LYS A 371 7.24 0.64 -37.04
N VAL A 372 8.39 0.72 -36.36
CA VAL A 372 8.45 0.77 -34.88
C VAL A 372 7.85 2.07 -34.33
N VAL A 373 8.12 3.22 -34.97
CA VAL A 373 7.49 4.50 -34.59
C VAL A 373 5.99 4.46 -34.79
N GLN A 374 5.50 3.84 -35.85
CA GLN A 374 4.08 3.71 -36.10
C GLN A 374 3.42 2.80 -35.05
N LEU A 375 4.02 1.65 -34.75
CA LEU A 375 3.53 0.75 -33.68
C LEU A 375 3.48 1.43 -32.31
N LEU A 376 4.47 2.26 -31.97
CA LEU A 376 4.45 3.03 -30.73
C LEU A 376 3.33 4.08 -30.71
N LYS A 377 3.05 4.71 -31.83
CA LYS A 377 1.92 5.64 -31.98
C LYS A 377 0.58 4.94 -31.90
N ASP A 378 0.43 3.82 -32.60
CA ASP A 378 -0.81 3.03 -32.62
C ASP A 378 -1.13 2.45 -31.23
N ALA A 379 -0.08 2.10 -30.47
CA ALA A 379 -0.20 1.65 -29.08
C ALA A 379 -0.37 2.79 -28.06
N ALA A 380 -0.44 4.06 -28.50
CA ALA A 380 -0.44 5.25 -27.62
C ALA A 380 0.60 5.19 -26.51
N SER A 381 1.76 4.53 -26.77
CA SER A 381 2.78 4.28 -25.76
C SER A 381 3.60 5.55 -25.50
N PRO A 382 3.73 6.00 -24.25
CA PRO A 382 4.58 7.13 -23.88
C PRO A 382 6.09 6.79 -23.91
N GLN A 383 6.44 5.52 -24.20
CA GLN A 383 7.82 5.05 -24.17
C GLN A 383 8.59 5.52 -25.42
N LYS A 384 9.86 5.89 -25.19
CA LYS A 384 10.78 6.20 -26.30
C LYS A 384 11.32 4.92 -26.92
N MET A 385 11.64 4.97 -28.20
CA MET A 385 12.18 3.86 -28.96
C MET A 385 13.42 3.23 -28.30
N GLU A 386 14.30 4.09 -27.75
CA GLU A 386 15.53 3.67 -27.07
C GLU A 386 15.27 2.78 -25.85
N TRP A 387 14.14 2.97 -25.19
CA TRP A 387 13.77 2.16 -24.00
C TRP A 387 13.22 0.79 -24.35
N LEU A 388 12.61 0.68 -25.53
CA LEU A 388 12.05 -0.57 -26.03
C LEU A 388 13.14 -1.59 -26.35
N PHE A 389 14.33 -1.14 -26.78
CA PHE A 389 15.48 -2.00 -27.05
C PHE A 389 16.35 -2.28 -25.81
N MET A 390 15.94 -1.85 -24.63
CA MET A 390 16.60 -2.12 -23.34
C MET A 390 15.83 -3.10 -22.46
N ASN A 391 14.64 -3.50 -22.87
CA ASN A 391 13.88 -4.58 -22.29
C ASN A 391 14.23 -5.87 -22.98
#